data_55d3799f596b09689e17503663539b86
#
_entry.id   55d3799f596b09689e17503663539b86
#
_cell.length_a   1.000
_cell.length_b   1.000
_cell.length_c   1.000
_cell.angle_alpha   90.00
_cell.angle_beta   90.00
_cell.angle_gamma   90.00
#
_symmetry.space_group_name_H-M   'P 1'
#
loop_
_entity.id
_entity.type
_entity.pdbx_description
1 polymer ?
#
loop_
_entity_poly.entity_id
_entity_poly.type
_entity_poly.pdbx_seq_one_letter_code
_entity_poly.pdbx_strand_id
1 'polypeptide(L)'
;QAATGQMTLSPQLTQILAQALRGDDRSKSLDELTERERQILRQIAHGYSNKMIARKLDITEGTVKVHVKRVLHKLGMRSRVEAAVWAVENDLV
;
A
#
# COMPACT_ATOMS: atom_id res chain seq x y z
N GLN A 1 24.92 -11.53 28.79
CA GLN A 1 24.83 -11.41 28.17
C GLN A 1 24.69 -11.43 27.72
N ALA A 2 24.56 -11.37 27.96
CA ALA A 2 24.34 -11.24 27.21
C ALA A 2 24.24 -11.30 26.78
N ALA A 3 24.26 -11.34 27.20
CA ALA A 3 24.21 -11.23 26.53
C ALA A 3 24.15 -11.14 26.00
N THR A 4 24.09 -11.10 26.41
CA THR A 4 24.12 -10.95 25.76
C THR A 4 24.22 -10.86 24.85
N GLY A 5 24.23 -10.70 25.41
CA GLY A 5 24.49 -9.99 24.31
C GLY A 5 24.07 -10.42 23.11
N GLN A 6 24.15 -11.26 22.81
CA GLN A 6 23.88 -11.62 21.64
C GLN A 6 22.62 -11.51 21.22
N MET A 7 21.78 -11.75 21.91
CA MET A 7 20.58 -11.63 21.43
C MET A 7 20.08 -10.33 21.52
N THR A 8 20.60 -9.52 22.31
CA THR A 8 20.16 -8.25 22.36
C THR A 8 20.40 -7.50 21.13
N LEU A 9 21.40 -7.85 20.47
CA LEU A 9 21.66 -7.26 19.23
C LEU A 9 20.61 -7.54 18.26
N SER A 10 20.09 -8.71 18.34
CA SER A 10 19.13 -9.14 17.39
C SER A 10 17.90 -8.27 17.27
N PRO A 11 17.31 -7.80 18.33
CA PRO A 11 16.13 -6.96 18.21
C PRO A 11 16.41 -5.67 17.44
N GLN A 12 17.53 -5.04 17.69
CA GLN A 12 17.86 -3.83 16.99
C GLN A 12 18.14 -4.09 15.54
N LEU A 13 18.88 -5.12 15.29
CA LEU A 13 19.18 -5.49 13.94
C LEU A 13 17.94 -5.82 13.18
N THR A 14 17.04 -6.50 13.82
CA THR A 14 15.77 -6.86 13.22
C THR A 14 14.98 -5.62 12.85
N GLN A 15 14.97 -4.61 13.70
CA GLN A 15 14.25 -3.38 13.39
C GLN A 15 14.86 -2.65 12.22
N ILE A 16 16.17 -2.60 12.15
CA ILE A 16 16.85 -1.95 11.05
C ILE A 16 16.54 -2.67 9.75
N LEU A 17 16.62 -3.98 9.78
CA LEU A 17 16.30 -4.76 8.61
C LEU A 17 14.84 -4.62 8.22
N ALA A 18 13.97 -4.58 9.20
CA ALA A 18 12.55 -4.44 8.94
C ALA A 18 12.24 -3.10 8.27
N GLN A 19 12.92 -2.04 8.67
CA GLN A 19 12.71 -0.76 8.06
C GLN A 19 13.23 -0.74 6.62
N ALA A 20 14.39 -1.34 6.40
CA ALA A 20 14.94 -1.43 5.05
C ALA A 20 14.02 -2.27 4.17
N LEU A 21 13.54 -3.38 4.70
CA LEU A 21 12.66 -4.25 3.96
C LEU A 21 11.33 -3.59 3.69
N ARG A 22 10.85 -2.76 4.59
CA ARG A 22 9.59 -2.07 4.36
C ARG A 22 9.68 -1.12 3.18
N GLY A 23 10.82 -0.48 3.03
CA GLY A 23 11.03 0.35 1.86
C GLY A 23 10.99 -0.49 0.59
N ASP A 24 11.67 -1.62 0.63
CA ASP A 24 11.65 -2.54 -0.50
C ASP A 24 10.29 -3.15 -0.67
N ASP A 25 9.60 -3.46 0.42
CA ASP A 25 8.27 -4.03 0.36
C ASP A 25 7.28 -3.08 -0.29
N ARG A 26 7.41 -1.79 -0.04
CA ARG A 26 6.54 -0.83 -0.69
C ARG A 26 6.72 -0.86 -2.20
N SER A 27 7.96 -0.94 -2.66
CA SER A 27 8.23 -1.06 -4.08
C SER A 27 7.66 -2.36 -4.62
N LYS A 28 7.86 -3.43 -3.89
CA LYS A 28 7.32 -4.72 -4.31
C LYS A 28 5.81 -4.71 -4.32
N SER A 29 5.20 -4.08 -3.31
CA SER A 29 3.75 -4.00 -3.24
C SER A 29 3.18 -3.26 -4.43
N LEU A 30 3.84 -2.18 -4.83
CA LEU A 30 3.40 -1.44 -6.00
C LEU A 30 3.51 -2.32 -7.24
N ASP A 31 4.59 -3.06 -7.37
CA ASP A 31 4.78 -3.96 -8.50
C ASP A 31 3.79 -5.11 -8.49
N GLU A 32 3.28 -5.48 -7.32
CA GLU A 32 2.30 -6.53 -7.20
C GLU A 32 0.89 -6.10 -7.59
N LEU A 33 0.67 -4.81 -7.72
CA LEU A 33 -0.65 -4.32 -8.11
C LEU A 33 -0.87 -4.61 -9.59
N THR A 34 -2.08 -5.05 -9.90
CA THR A 34 -2.46 -5.23 -11.29
C THR A 34 -2.66 -3.85 -11.92
N GLU A 35 -2.75 -3.82 -13.22
CA GLU A 35 -3.01 -2.58 -13.95
C GLU A 35 -4.29 -1.93 -13.45
N ARG A 36 -5.33 -2.71 -13.25
CA ARG A 36 -6.61 -2.19 -12.75
C ARG A 36 -6.46 -1.64 -11.33
N GLU A 37 -5.71 -2.33 -10.49
CA GLU A 37 -5.49 -1.88 -9.12
C GLU A 37 -4.71 -0.57 -9.09
N ARG A 38 -3.75 -0.39 -9.98
CA ARG A 38 -3.02 0.87 -10.09
C ARG A 38 -3.94 2.00 -10.52
N GLN A 39 -4.84 1.72 -11.45
CA GLN A 39 -5.83 2.70 -11.88
C GLN A 39 -6.71 3.12 -10.72
N ILE A 40 -7.16 2.14 -9.93
CA ILE A 40 -7.98 2.40 -8.76
C ILE A 40 -7.22 3.28 -7.76
N LEU A 41 -5.97 2.95 -7.50
CA LEU A 41 -5.15 3.70 -6.57
C LEU A 41 -4.96 5.15 -7.01
N ARG A 42 -4.75 5.38 -8.31
CA ARG A 42 -4.66 6.72 -8.83
C ARG A 42 -5.94 7.51 -8.59
N GLN A 43 -7.07 6.87 -8.82
CA GLN A 43 -8.36 7.53 -8.62
C GLN A 43 -8.59 7.86 -7.14
N ILE A 44 -8.17 6.97 -6.27
CA ILE A 44 -8.22 7.23 -4.84
C ILE A 44 -7.38 8.46 -4.49
N ALA A 45 -6.20 8.55 -5.06
CA ALA A 45 -5.30 9.67 -4.82
C ALA A 45 -5.88 10.99 -5.31
N HIS A 46 -6.69 10.95 -6.35
CA HIS A 46 -7.37 12.14 -6.83
C HIS A 46 -8.58 12.51 -5.99
N GLY A 47 -8.94 11.69 -5.01
CA GLY A 47 -10.04 12.00 -4.12
C GLY A 47 -11.40 11.57 -4.62
N TYR A 48 -11.45 10.73 -5.63
CA TYR A 48 -12.73 10.28 -6.18
C TYR A 48 -13.39 9.24 -5.27
N SER A 49 -14.71 9.30 -5.20
CA SER A 49 -15.49 8.31 -4.46
C SER A 49 -15.58 7.00 -5.27
N ASN A 50 -16.00 5.93 -4.61
CA ASN A 50 -16.19 4.66 -5.31
C ASN A 50 -17.16 4.80 -6.46
N LYS A 51 -18.20 5.60 -6.28
CA LYS A 51 -19.19 5.83 -7.33
C LYS A 51 -18.55 6.49 -8.55
N MET A 52 -17.72 7.50 -8.32
CA MET A 52 -17.02 8.19 -9.41
C MET A 52 -16.03 7.26 -10.09
N ILE A 53 -15.30 6.48 -9.30
CA ILE A 53 -14.33 5.53 -9.85
C ILE A 53 -15.06 4.50 -10.71
N ALA A 54 -16.19 4.01 -10.23
CA ALA A 54 -16.98 3.03 -10.98
C ALA A 54 -17.39 3.59 -12.34
N ARG A 55 -17.81 4.84 -12.36
CA ARG A 55 -18.20 5.48 -13.62
C ARG A 55 -17.02 5.66 -14.55
N LYS A 56 -15.89 6.11 -14.02
CA LYS A 56 -14.70 6.35 -14.84
C LYS A 56 -14.14 5.09 -15.44
N LEU A 57 -14.24 3.99 -14.72
CA LEU A 57 -13.68 2.72 -15.18
C LEU A 57 -14.74 1.79 -15.79
N ASP A 58 -15.98 2.22 -15.80
CA ASP A 58 -17.10 1.46 -16.37
C ASP A 58 -17.24 0.10 -15.67
N ILE A 59 -17.25 0.13 -14.35
CA ILE A 59 -17.47 -1.06 -13.53
C ILE A 59 -18.44 -0.70 -12.41
N THR A 60 -18.87 -1.68 -11.64
CA THR A 60 -19.81 -1.42 -10.54
C THR A 60 -19.08 -0.92 -9.30
N GLU A 61 -19.81 -0.25 -8.41
CA GLU A 61 -19.25 0.19 -7.14
C GLU A 61 -18.80 -1.00 -6.30
N GLY A 62 -19.53 -2.12 -6.36
CA GLY A 62 -19.12 -3.33 -5.65
C GLY A 62 -17.76 -3.81 -6.10
N THR A 63 -17.52 -3.78 -7.41
CA THR A 63 -16.22 -4.16 -7.96
C THR A 63 -15.13 -3.20 -7.50
N VAL A 64 -15.45 -1.89 -7.45
CA VAL A 64 -14.49 -0.90 -6.94
C VAL A 64 -14.12 -1.22 -5.50
N LYS A 65 -15.11 -1.53 -4.67
CA LYS A 65 -14.86 -1.88 -3.27
C LYS A 65 -13.91 -3.06 -3.13
N VAL A 66 -14.10 -4.08 -3.95
CA VAL A 66 -13.24 -5.25 -3.93
C VAL A 66 -11.81 -4.87 -4.31
N HIS A 67 -11.66 -4.06 -5.35
CA HIS A 67 -10.33 -3.62 -5.76
C HIS A 67 -9.67 -2.74 -4.71
N VAL A 68 -10.42 -1.85 -4.08
CA VAL A 68 -9.88 -0.99 -3.02
C VAL A 68 -9.37 -1.86 -1.87
N LYS A 69 -10.15 -2.86 -1.46
CA LYS A 69 -9.72 -3.75 -0.40
C LYS A 69 -8.43 -4.47 -0.77
N ARG A 70 -8.32 -4.94 -1.98
CA ARG A 70 -7.12 -5.64 -2.44
C ARG A 70 -5.91 -4.72 -2.44
N VAL A 71 -6.09 -3.49 -2.93
CA VAL A 71 -5.01 -2.52 -2.94
C VAL A 71 -4.52 -2.25 -1.53
N LEU A 72 -5.44 -1.98 -0.60
CA LEU A 72 -5.07 -1.71 0.78
C LEU A 72 -4.36 -2.89 1.41
N HIS A 73 -4.84 -4.09 1.13
CA HIS A 73 -4.20 -5.29 1.66
C HIS A 73 -2.79 -5.46 1.11
N LYS A 74 -2.62 -5.30 -0.18
CA LYS A 74 -1.31 -5.47 -0.82
C LYS A 74 -0.30 -4.43 -0.37
N LEU A 75 -0.76 -3.21 -0.09
CA LEU A 75 0.11 -2.14 0.38
C LEU A 75 0.27 -2.14 1.90
N GLY A 76 -0.44 -3.01 2.60
CA GLY A 76 -0.38 -3.07 4.05
C GLY A 76 -0.93 -1.84 4.72
N MET A 77 -1.95 -1.22 4.13
CA MET A 77 -2.53 0.01 4.65
C MET A 77 -3.89 -0.22 5.26
N ARG A 78 -4.24 0.63 6.21
CA ARG A 78 -5.49 0.48 6.94
C ARG A 78 -6.63 1.25 6.36
N SER A 79 -6.35 2.31 5.65
CA SER A 79 -7.40 3.17 5.15
C SER A 79 -7.08 3.69 3.77
N ARG A 80 -8.13 4.10 3.12
CA ARG A 80 -8.08 4.71 1.82
C ARG A 80 -7.28 6.01 1.83
N VAL A 81 -7.34 6.75 2.93
CA VAL A 81 -6.59 7.99 3.09
C VAL A 81 -5.09 7.71 3.10
N GLU A 82 -4.67 6.68 3.81
CA GLU A 82 -3.27 6.28 3.80
C GLU A 82 -2.80 5.95 2.40
N ALA A 83 -3.63 5.23 1.66
CA ALA A 83 -3.29 4.85 0.30
C ALA A 83 -3.19 6.08 -0.60
N ALA A 84 -4.08 7.05 -0.42
CA ALA A 84 -4.06 8.28 -1.19
C ALA A 84 -2.78 9.07 -0.94
N VAL A 85 -2.41 9.20 0.33
CA VAL A 85 -1.19 9.92 0.71
C VAL A 85 0.03 9.22 0.14
N TRP A 86 0.08 7.89 0.28
CA TRP A 86 1.18 7.11 -0.24
C TRP A 86 1.33 7.27 -1.76
N ALA A 87 0.20 7.26 -2.46
CA ALA A 87 0.21 7.40 -3.91
C ALA A 87 0.74 8.77 -4.35
N VAL A 88 0.36 9.82 -3.63
CA VAL A 88 0.86 11.16 -3.91
C VAL A 88 2.37 11.21 -3.66
N GLU A 89 2.82 10.63 -2.56
CA GLU A 89 4.24 10.62 -2.22
C GLU A 89 5.07 9.83 -3.22
N ASN A 90 4.46 8.89 -3.90
CA ASN A 90 5.14 8.05 -4.88
C ASN A 90 4.80 8.41 -6.32
N ASP A 91 4.29 9.60 -6.52
CA ASP A 91 4.03 10.17 -7.86
C ASP A 91 3.09 9.33 -8.71
N LEU A 92 2.09 8.74 -8.10
CA LEU A 92 1.11 7.96 -8.84
C LEU A 92 -0.10 8.77 -9.29
N VAL A 93 -0.11 10.04 -9.00
CA VAL A 93 -1.22 10.90 -9.40
C VAL A 93 -0.94 11.58 -10.69
#